data_bcfd223d78b0761cb1ba3cfd6e7e29f1
#
_entry.id   bcfd223d78b0761cb1ba3cfd6e7e29f1
#
_cell.length_a   1.000
_cell.length_b   1.000
_cell.length_c   1.000
_cell.angle_alpha   90.00
_cell.angle_beta   90.00
_cell.angle_gamma   90.00
#
_symmetry.space_group_name_H-M   'P 1'
#
loop_
_entity.id
_entity.type
_entity.pdbx_description
1 polymer ?
#
loop_
_entity_poly.entity_id
_entity_poly.type
_entity_poly.pdbx_seq_one_letter_code
_entity_poly.pdbx_strand_id
1 'polypeptide(L)'
;GAMTADGASQYAMHSIPTRAELGADAVVERIVQLIERVIAETRAATGATREQFLGVGIGSPGPLDRQRGIVIFTPNLGWRDFPLRGRIQDAVRLPATLDNDANCATLGEWWIGAAKGARDVVGLTIGTGIGGGLILDGKLYHGASDVAGEIGHATIDSTGRRCGCGN
;
A
#
# COMPACT_ATOMS: atom_id res chain seq x y z
N GLY A 1 9.91 -6.01 -1.36
CA GLY A 1 10.41 -7.23 -0.75
C GLY A 1 9.41 -8.36 -0.72
N ALA A 2 9.86 -9.56 -0.41
CA ALA A 2 9.01 -10.72 -0.12
C ALA A 2 9.01 -11.01 1.38
N MET A 3 7.96 -11.66 1.85
CA MET A 3 7.77 -11.99 3.26
C MET A 3 7.06 -13.33 3.37
N THR A 4 7.38 -14.10 4.43
CA THR A 4 6.61 -15.31 4.77
C THR A 4 5.18 -14.96 5.20
N ALA A 5 4.24 -15.91 5.03
CA ALA A 5 2.83 -15.66 5.34
C ALA A 5 2.55 -15.36 6.82
N ASP A 6 3.45 -15.73 7.73
CA ASP A 6 3.40 -15.40 9.15
C ASP A 6 4.15 -14.11 9.53
N GLY A 7 4.80 -13.46 8.54
CA GLY A 7 5.59 -12.25 8.75
C GLY A 7 6.97 -12.47 9.41
N ALA A 8 7.35 -13.73 9.68
CA ALA A 8 8.55 -14.02 10.45
C ALA A 8 9.86 -13.76 9.70
N SER A 9 9.84 -13.84 8.38
CA SER A 9 11.03 -13.66 7.55
C SER A 9 10.76 -12.72 6.37
N GLN A 10 11.75 -11.89 6.06
CA GLN A 10 11.72 -10.96 4.92
C GLN A 10 12.90 -11.23 3.99
N TYR A 11 12.67 -11.10 2.69
CA TYR A 11 13.64 -11.36 1.64
C TYR A 11 13.64 -10.26 0.58
N ALA A 12 14.78 -10.07 -0.07
CA ALA A 12 14.93 -9.24 -1.27
C ALA A 12 14.29 -7.85 -1.14
N MET A 13 14.61 -7.13 -0.06
CA MET A 13 14.10 -5.78 0.19
C MET A 13 14.77 -4.77 -0.73
N HIS A 14 14.01 -4.11 -1.60
CA HIS A 14 14.48 -3.11 -2.53
C HIS A 14 13.68 -1.82 -2.48
N SER A 15 14.34 -0.71 -2.79
CA SER A 15 13.72 0.59 -3.03
C SER A 15 14.27 1.17 -4.32
N ILE A 16 13.38 1.67 -5.18
CA ILE A 16 13.74 2.35 -6.42
C ILE A 16 12.92 3.63 -6.57
N PRO A 17 13.44 4.67 -7.25
CA PRO A 17 12.67 5.87 -7.58
C PRO A 17 11.45 5.50 -8.44
N THR A 18 10.29 6.10 -8.16
CA THR A 18 9.04 5.84 -8.91
C THR A 18 9.14 6.29 -10.36
N ARG A 19 9.77 7.46 -10.63
CA ARG A 19 9.93 8.05 -11.97
C ARG A 19 8.57 8.35 -12.63
N ALA A 20 7.69 9.01 -11.87
CA ALA A 20 6.34 9.35 -12.32
C ALA A 20 6.33 10.19 -13.61
N GLU A 21 7.40 10.95 -13.85
CA GLU A 21 7.60 11.74 -15.06
C GLU A 21 7.65 10.93 -16.36
N LEU A 22 7.90 9.63 -16.26
CA LEU A 22 7.92 8.72 -17.41
C LEU A 22 6.54 8.21 -17.81
N GLY A 23 5.50 8.57 -17.04
CA GLY A 23 4.12 8.17 -17.29
C GLY A 23 3.72 6.86 -16.60
N ALA A 24 2.40 6.64 -16.58
CA ALA A 24 1.80 5.55 -15.80
C ALA A 24 2.24 4.15 -16.25
N ASP A 25 2.37 3.93 -17.54
CA ASP A 25 2.79 2.63 -18.09
C ASP A 25 4.22 2.28 -17.68
N ALA A 26 5.13 3.24 -17.75
CA ALA A 26 6.51 3.06 -17.33
C ALA A 26 6.62 2.80 -15.81
N VAL A 27 5.77 3.44 -14.99
CA VAL A 27 5.71 3.16 -13.56
C VAL A 27 5.26 1.74 -13.29
N VAL A 28 4.21 1.26 -13.96
CA VAL A 28 3.73 -0.13 -13.81
C VAL A 28 4.81 -1.12 -14.25
N GLU A 29 5.44 -0.90 -15.39
CA GLU A 29 6.53 -1.76 -15.87
C GLU A 29 7.67 -1.87 -14.85
N ARG A 30 8.07 -0.75 -14.26
CA ARG A 30 9.10 -0.73 -13.20
C ARG A 30 8.67 -1.49 -11.95
N ILE A 31 7.40 -1.38 -11.54
CA ILE A 31 6.85 -2.16 -10.43
C ILE A 31 6.90 -3.66 -10.75
N VAL A 32 6.48 -4.06 -11.95
CA VAL A 32 6.50 -5.46 -12.41
C VAL A 32 7.93 -6.01 -12.43
N GLN A 33 8.87 -5.27 -13.00
CA GLN A 33 10.29 -5.65 -13.02
C GLN A 33 10.86 -5.83 -11.60
N LEU A 34 10.48 -4.94 -10.67
CA LEU A 34 10.90 -5.04 -9.29
C LEU A 34 10.29 -6.26 -8.59
N ILE A 35 9.02 -6.58 -8.82
CA ILE A 35 8.36 -7.77 -8.30
C ILE A 35 9.05 -9.03 -8.81
N GLU A 36 9.30 -9.13 -10.13
CA GLU A 36 9.98 -10.29 -10.72
C GLU A 36 11.42 -10.47 -10.18
N ARG A 37 12.12 -9.37 -9.98
CA ARG A 37 13.43 -9.38 -9.33
C ARG A 37 13.36 -9.92 -7.90
N VAL A 38 12.41 -9.42 -7.09
CA VAL A 38 12.18 -9.89 -5.71
C VAL A 38 11.86 -11.38 -5.69
N ILE A 39 10.99 -11.85 -6.59
CA ILE A 39 10.66 -13.27 -6.72
C ILE A 39 11.92 -14.08 -7.05
N ALA A 40 12.71 -13.67 -8.03
CA ALA A 40 13.92 -14.37 -8.45
C ALA A 40 14.95 -14.47 -7.32
N GLU A 41 15.24 -13.36 -6.64
CA GLU A 41 16.19 -13.33 -5.52
C GLU A 41 15.70 -14.15 -4.32
N THR A 42 14.40 -14.09 -3.99
CA THR A 42 13.81 -14.90 -2.92
C THR A 42 13.91 -16.39 -3.23
N ARG A 43 13.62 -16.79 -4.46
CA ARG A 43 13.77 -18.18 -4.92
C ARG A 43 15.22 -18.67 -4.81
N ALA A 44 16.17 -17.83 -5.22
CA ALA A 44 17.59 -18.16 -5.12
C ALA A 44 18.04 -18.35 -3.65
N ALA A 45 17.50 -17.52 -2.75
CA ALA A 45 17.88 -17.57 -1.32
C ALA A 45 17.21 -18.70 -0.55
N THR A 46 16.01 -19.15 -0.96
CA THR A 46 15.18 -20.07 -0.15
C THR A 46 14.94 -21.42 -0.84
N GLY A 47 15.19 -21.54 -2.14
CA GLY A 47 14.79 -22.69 -2.94
C GLY A 47 13.28 -22.75 -3.27
N ALA A 48 12.51 -21.72 -2.90
CA ALA A 48 11.08 -21.67 -3.18
C ALA A 48 10.77 -21.72 -4.67
N THR A 49 9.67 -22.35 -5.05
CA THR A 49 9.14 -22.32 -6.41
C THR A 49 8.23 -21.11 -6.61
N ARG A 50 7.88 -20.77 -7.85
CA ARG A 50 6.98 -19.64 -8.12
C ARG A 50 5.57 -19.85 -7.55
N GLU A 51 5.10 -21.06 -7.55
CA GLU A 51 3.77 -21.47 -7.06
C GLU A 51 3.60 -21.29 -5.55
N GLN A 52 4.70 -21.16 -4.82
CA GLN A 52 4.68 -20.91 -3.38
C GLN A 52 4.48 -19.42 -3.03
N PHE A 53 4.55 -18.50 -4.01
CA PHE A 53 4.17 -17.11 -3.79
C PHE A 53 2.64 -16.98 -3.82
N LEU A 54 2.06 -16.61 -2.68
CA LEU A 54 0.61 -16.55 -2.50
C LEU A 54 -0.04 -15.37 -3.24
N GLY A 55 0.70 -14.28 -3.42
CA GLY A 55 0.19 -13.08 -4.09
C GLY A 55 1.05 -11.85 -3.86
N VAL A 56 0.55 -10.72 -4.35
CA VAL A 56 1.19 -9.40 -4.27
C VAL A 56 0.30 -8.44 -3.50
N GLY A 57 0.81 -7.88 -2.40
CA GLY A 57 0.18 -6.76 -1.69
C GLY A 57 0.70 -5.43 -2.23
N ILE A 58 -0.21 -4.51 -2.52
CA ILE A 58 0.10 -3.19 -3.08
C ILE A 58 -0.44 -2.14 -2.14
N GLY A 59 0.44 -1.29 -1.60
CA GLY A 59 0.07 -0.05 -0.92
C GLY A 59 0.19 1.12 -1.90
N SER A 60 -0.85 1.94 -2.03
CA SER A 60 -0.85 3.10 -2.91
C SER A 60 -1.38 4.34 -2.20
N PRO A 61 -0.81 5.53 -2.46
CA PRO A 61 -1.41 6.77 -2.00
C PRO A 61 -2.72 7.08 -2.72
N GLY A 62 -3.51 7.96 -2.12
CA GLY A 62 -4.75 8.53 -2.66
C GLY A 62 -5.99 7.73 -2.33
N PRO A 63 -7.18 8.28 -2.66
CA PRO A 63 -8.44 7.55 -2.54
C PRO A 63 -8.46 6.37 -3.52
N LEU A 64 -8.97 5.23 -3.04
CA LEU A 64 -9.00 3.97 -3.77
C LEU A 64 -10.44 3.45 -3.87
N ASP A 65 -10.74 2.74 -4.96
CA ASP A 65 -11.81 1.75 -5.02
C ASP A 65 -11.15 0.36 -4.86
N ARG A 66 -11.11 -0.13 -3.63
CA ARG A 66 -10.45 -1.39 -3.29
C ARG A 66 -11.15 -2.59 -3.91
N GLN A 67 -12.48 -2.55 -4.03
CA GLN A 67 -13.25 -3.65 -4.62
C GLN A 67 -12.90 -3.82 -6.10
N ARG A 68 -12.80 -2.71 -6.84
CA ARG A 68 -12.42 -2.73 -8.25
C ARG A 68 -10.90 -2.75 -8.46
N GLY A 69 -10.11 -2.42 -7.44
CA GLY A 69 -8.65 -2.36 -7.53
C GLY A 69 -8.13 -1.13 -8.28
N ILE A 70 -8.85 -0.01 -8.13
CA ILE A 70 -8.61 1.24 -8.86
C ILE A 70 -8.04 2.29 -7.91
N VAL A 71 -7.01 2.99 -8.36
CA VAL A 71 -6.57 4.26 -7.77
C VAL A 71 -7.42 5.36 -8.39
N ILE A 72 -8.30 5.98 -7.58
CA ILE A 72 -9.26 6.98 -8.08
C ILE A 72 -8.51 8.22 -8.53
N PHE A 73 -7.60 8.71 -7.69
CA PHE A 73 -6.81 9.90 -8.03
C PHE A 73 -5.53 9.97 -7.20
N THR A 74 -4.40 10.25 -7.85
CA THR A 74 -3.16 10.63 -7.16
C THR A 74 -2.44 11.73 -7.94
N PRO A 75 -2.37 12.95 -7.42
CA PRO A 75 -1.70 14.07 -8.09
C PRO A 75 -0.21 13.80 -8.37
N ASN A 76 0.46 13.14 -7.44
CA ASN A 76 1.89 12.87 -7.51
C ASN A 76 2.28 11.88 -8.61
N LEU A 77 1.36 11.02 -9.04
CA LEU A 77 1.57 10.05 -10.11
C LEU A 77 0.81 10.42 -11.38
N GLY A 78 -0.03 11.45 -11.34
CA GLY A 78 -0.90 11.85 -12.45
C GLY A 78 -1.96 10.81 -12.79
N TRP A 79 -2.28 9.90 -11.87
CA TRP A 79 -3.25 8.84 -12.11
C TRP A 79 -4.67 9.30 -11.80
N ARG A 80 -5.60 8.84 -12.65
CA ARG A 80 -7.05 9.00 -12.48
C ARG A 80 -7.75 7.73 -12.95
N ASP A 81 -8.61 7.17 -12.10
CA ASP A 81 -9.35 5.93 -12.35
C ASP A 81 -8.45 4.78 -12.85
N PHE A 82 -7.27 4.67 -12.24
CA PHE A 82 -6.19 3.81 -12.75
C PHE A 82 -6.31 2.39 -12.19
N PRO A 83 -6.47 1.34 -13.03
CA PRO A 83 -6.72 -0.03 -12.60
C PRO A 83 -5.42 -0.74 -12.16
N LEU A 84 -4.75 -0.23 -11.12
CA LEU A 84 -3.42 -0.65 -10.70
C LEU A 84 -3.35 -2.14 -10.37
N ARG A 85 -4.30 -2.64 -9.54
CA ARG A 85 -4.31 -4.05 -9.13
C ARG A 85 -4.40 -4.99 -10.33
N GLY A 86 -5.34 -4.75 -11.23
CA GLY A 86 -5.53 -5.58 -12.42
C GLY A 86 -4.27 -5.62 -13.27
N ARG A 87 -3.68 -4.47 -13.55
CA ARG A 87 -2.46 -4.37 -14.36
C ARG A 87 -1.28 -5.14 -13.76
N ILE A 88 -1.07 -5.05 -12.45
CA ILE A 88 -0.01 -5.80 -11.76
C ILE A 88 -0.33 -7.31 -11.78
N GLN A 89 -1.55 -7.69 -11.40
CA GLN A 89 -1.99 -9.08 -11.37
C GLN A 89 -1.83 -9.78 -12.73
N ASP A 90 -2.24 -9.10 -13.79
CA ASP A 90 -2.16 -9.64 -15.15
C ASP A 90 -0.71 -9.80 -15.63
N ALA A 91 0.16 -8.85 -15.26
CA ALA A 91 1.56 -8.89 -15.65
C ALA A 91 2.35 -9.97 -14.89
N VAL A 92 2.18 -10.05 -13.55
CA VAL A 92 2.96 -10.99 -12.72
C VAL A 92 2.31 -12.38 -12.60
N ARG A 93 1.06 -12.55 -13.02
CA ARG A 93 0.31 -13.81 -12.94
C ARG A 93 0.21 -14.38 -11.51
N LEU A 94 0.08 -13.49 -10.54
CA LEU A 94 -0.19 -13.81 -9.14
C LEU A 94 -1.41 -13.01 -8.66
N PRO A 95 -2.22 -13.54 -7.74
CA PRO A 95 -3.28 -12.76 -7.09
C PRO A 95 -2.73 -11.46 -6.52
N ALA A 96 -3.46 -10.37 -6.66
CA ALA A 96 -3.03 -9.08 -6.11
C ALA A 96 -4.12 -8.42 -5.28
N THR A 97 -3.70 -7.73 -4.21
CA THR A 97 -4.56 -6.88 -3.38
C THR A 97 -4.05 -5.45 -3.42
N LEU A 98 -4.97 -4.49 -3.26
CA LEU A 98 -4.65 -3.06 -3.23
C LEU A 98 -5.27 -2.44 -1.99
N ASP A 99 -4.48 -1.69 -1.23
CA ASP A 99 -4.96 -0.88 -0.13
C ASP A 99 -4.21 0.47 -0.06
N ASN A 100 -4.69 1.38 0.79
CA ASN A 100 -3.99 2.63 1.05
C ASN A 100 -2.66 2.35 1.78
N ASP A 101 -1.63 3.13 1.49
CA ASP A 101 -0.28 2.95 2.03
C ASP A 101 -0.22 3.11 3.56
N ALA A 102 -0.94 4.08 4.15
CA ALA A 102 -1.02 4.25 5.61
C ALA A 102 -1.83 3.12 6.28
N ASN A 103 -2.88 2.61 5.62
CA ASN A 103 -3.58 1.42 6.06
C ASN A 103 -2.65 0.19 6.07
N CYS A 104 -1.86 0.00 5.02
CA CYS A 104 -0.88 -1.07 4.95
C CYS A 104 0.17 -0.96 6.07
N ALA A 105 0.67 0.25 6.35
CA ALA A 105 1.61 0.48 7.43
C ALA A 105 0.99 0.16 8.79
N THR A 106 -0.24 0.65 9.05
CA THR A 106 -0.96 0.38 10.29
C THR A 106 -1.23 -1.11 10.49
N LEU A 107 -1.63 -1.81 9.42
CA LEU A 107 -1.83 -3.26 9.44
C LEU A 107 -0.53 -4.01 9.73
N GLY A 108 0.58 -3.58 9.15
CA GLY A 108 1.90 -4.17 9.40
C GLY A 108 2.32 -4.05 10.85
N GLU A 109 2.16 -2.86 11.44
CA GLU A 109 2.45 -2.62 12.87
C GLU A 109 1.54 -3.43 13.80
N TRP A 110 0.28 -3.58 13.45
CA TRP A 110 -0.66 -4.41 14.20
C TRP A 110 -0.36 -5.90 14.09
N TRP A 111 0.02 -6.37 12.90
CA TRP A 111 0.26 -7.79 12.63
C TRP A 111 1.55 -8.29 13.26
N ILE A 112 2.69 -7.63 13.01
CA ILE A 112 4.02 -8.09 13.41
C ILE A 112 4.86 -7.03 14.12
N GLY A 113 4.38 -5.77 14.20
CA GLY A 113 5.12 -4.63 14.75
C GLY A 113 4.71 -4.24 16.15
N ALA A 114 4.81 -2.94 16.45
CA ALA A 114 4.66 -2.36 17.78
C ALA A 114 3.24 -2.48 18.37
N ALA A 115 2.22 -2.62 17.52
CA ALA A 115 0.82 -2.75 17.95
C ALA A 115 0.34 -4.21 18.01
N LYS A 116 1.24 -5.19 17.91
CA LYS A 116 0.89 -6.61 17.95
C LYS A 116 0.15 -6.97 19.24
N GLY A 117 -1.02 -7.61 19.08
CA GLY A 117 -1.88 -8.03 20.19
C GLY A 117 -2.87 -6.97 20.68
N ALA A 118 -2.80 -5.73 20.19
CA ALA A 118 -3.81 -4.72 20.46
C ALA A 118 -5.10 -5.04 19.71
N ARG A 119 -6.26 -4.77 20.34
CA ARG A 119 -7.57 -4.96 19.72
C ARG A 119 -7.94 -3.79 18.82
N ASP A 120 -7.63 -2.58 19.29
CA ASP A 120 -7.94 -1.33 18.60
C ASP A 120 -6.65 -0.51 18.46
N VAL A 121 -6.40 0.03 17.26
CA VAL A 121 -5.18 0.78 16.94
C VAL A 121 -5.53 1.98 16.08
N VAL A 122 -4.93 3.11 16.39
CA VAL A 122 -4.83 4.27 15.51
C VAL A 122 -3.37 4.38 15.08
N GLY A 123 -3.10 4.12 13.81
CA GLY A 123 -1.79 4.32 13.21
C GLY A 123 -1.69 5.68 12.54
N LEU A 124 -0.57 6.37 12.71
CA LEU A 124 -0.27 7.63 12.02
C LEU A 124 1.06 7.52 11.29
N THR A 125 1.09 7.87 10.03
CA THR A 125 2.32 8.03 9.24
C THR A 125 2.61 9.52 9.10
N ILE A 126 3.77 9.97 9.59
CA ILE A 126 4.17 11.39 9.58
C ILE A 126 5.35 11.54 8.63
N GLY A 127 5.15 12.26 7.54
CA GLY A 127 6.14 12.49 6.48
C GLY A 127 5.84 13.79 5.74
N THR A 128 5.83 13.77 4.41
CA THR A 128 5.39 14.91 3.58
C THR A 128 3.96 15.35 3.92
N GLY A 129 3.11 14.39 4.28
CA GLY A 129 1.77 14.56 4.81
C GLY A 129 1.59 13.75 6.09
N ILE A 130 0.35 13.73 6.59
CA ILE A 130 -0.07 12.88 7.70
C ILE A 130 -1.10 11.90 7.14
N GLY A 131 -0.72 10.63 7.07
CA GLY A 131 -1.64 9.53 6.76
C GLY A 131 -2.07 8.81 8.04
N GLY A 132 -3.11 8.01 7.94
CA GLY A 132 -3.56 7.21 9.08
C GLY A 132 -4.29 5.95 8.66
N GLY A 133 -4.37 5.01 9.61
CA GLY A 133 -5.13 3.78 9.48
C GLY A 133 -5.74 3.40 10.82
N LEU A 134 -6.84 2.67 10.77
CA LEU A 134 -7.60 2.26 11.95
C LEU A 134 -7.73 0.74 11.99
N ILE A 135 -7.40 0.13 13.13
CA ILE A 135 -7.80 -1.22 13.46
C ILE A 135 -8.89 -1.11 14.52
N LEU A 136 -10.05 -1.70 14.29
CA LEU A 136 -11.14 -1.76 15.25
C LEU A 136 -11.60 -3.21 15.40
N ASP A 137 -11.73 -3.68 16.64
CA ASP A 137 -12.05 -5.08 16.93
C ASP A 137 -11.12 -6.08 16.20
N GLY A 138 -9.83 -5.77 16.09
CA GLY A 138 -8.84 -6.62 15.43
C GLY A 138 -8.99 -6.68 13.90
N LYS A 139 -9.62 -5.70 13.29
CA LYS A 139 -9.82 -5.63 11.83
C LYS A 139 -9.49 -4.25 11.31
N LEU A 140 -8.81 -4.19 10.17
CA LEU A 140 -8.57 -2.94 9.46
C LEU A 140 -9.92 -2.33 9.04
N TYR A 141 -10.15 -1.09 9.48
CA TYR A 141 -11.41 -0.39 9.26
C TYR A 141 -11.27 0.63 8.13
N HIS A 142 -11.99 0.40 7.04
CA HIS A 142 -11.93 1.24 5.85
C HIS A 142 -13.03 2.31 5.79
N GLY A 143 -14.09 2.18 6.61
CA GLY A 143 -15.28 3.04 6.54
C GLY A 143 -16.15 2.73 5.31
N ALA A 144 -17.19 3.52 5.16
CA ALA A 144 -18.17 3.33 4.08
C ALA A 144 -17.64 3.68 2.68
N SER A 145 -16.60 4.52 2.61
CA SER A 145 -16.07 5.07 1.36
C SER A 145 -14.58 4.80 1.18
N ASP A 146 -14.03 3.80 1.89
CA ASP A 146 -12.59 3.46 1.89
C ASP A 146 -11.64 4.62 2.29
N VAL A 147 -12.15 5.60 3.06
CA VAL A 147 -11.38 6.79 3.51
C VAL A 147 -11.31 6.92 5.04
N ALA A 148 -11.63 5.89 5.78
CA ALA A 148 -11.42 5.90 7.22
C ALA A 148 -9.92 5.99 7.52
N GLY A 149 -9.59 6.72 8.59
CA GLY A 149 -8.17 6.93 8.95
C GLY A 149 -7.53 8.17 8.35
N GLU A 150 -8.22 8.94 7.49
CA GLU A 150 -7.73 10.21 6.93
C GLU A 150 -7.65 11.33 7.99
N ILE A 151 -7.04 11.00 9.14
CA ILE A 151 -6.96 11.85 10.35
C ILE A 151 -6.16 13.12 10.06
N GLY A 152 -5.16 13.06 9.19
CA GLY A 152 -4.37 14.22 8.78
C GLY A 152 -5.16 15.31 8.06
N HIS A 153 -6.39 15.01 7.61
CA HIS A 153 -7.30 15.97 7.00
C HIS A 153 -8.34 16.55 7.99
N ALA A 154 -8.31 16.13 9.26
CA ALA A 154 -9.17 16.71 10.29
C ALA A 154 -8.73 18.16 10.60
N THR A 155 -9.68 19.10 10.59
CA THR A 155 -9.40 20.50 10.94
C THR A 155 -9.18 20.64 12.45
N ILE A 156 -7.98 21.03 12.85
CA ILE A 156 -7.60 21.30 14.26
C ILE A 156 -7.59 22.79 14.59
N ASP A 157 -7.49 23.65 13.58
CA ASP A 157 -7.54 25.11 13.71
C ASP A 157 -8.29 25.67 12.48
N SER A 158 -9.51 26.19 12.71
CA SER A 158 -10.35 26.76 11.65
C SER A 158 -9.82 28.09 11.10
N THR A 159 -8.86 28.72 11.80
CA THR A 159 -8.22 29.98 11.38
C THR A 159 -6.80 29.74 10.84
N GLY A 160 -6.35 28.51 10.83
CA GLY A 160 -5.01 28.11 10.46
C GLY A 160 -4.78 28.09 8.94
N ARG A 161 -3.64 27.51 8.56
CA ARG A 161 -3.28 27.35 7.15
C ARG A 161 -4.25 26.33 6.50
N ARG A 162 -4.79 26.69 5.36
CA ARG A 162 -5.65 25.77 4.57
C ARG A 162 -4.85 24.58 4.07
N CYS A 163 -5.44 23.39 4.19
CA CYS A 163 -4.93 22.18 3.59
C CYS A 163 -5.11 22.21 2.06
N GLY A 164 -4.23 21.52 1.33
CA GLY A 164 -4.36 21.35 -0.12
C GLY A 164 -5.64 20.62 -0.56
N CYS A 165 -6.33 19.92 0.33
CA CYS A 165 -7.63 19.29 0.08
C CYS A 165 -8.82 20.28 0.09
N GLY A 166 -8.62 21.52 0.57
CA GLY A 166 -9.64 22.57 0.64
C GLY A 166 -10.18 22.87 2.05
N ASN A 167 -9.80 22.07 3.06
CA ASN A 167 -10.15 22.32 4.46
C ASN A 167 -9.25 23.38 5.10
#